data_8f643420be5d2fdfc9bef7ddc3b3c87b
#
_entry.id   8f643420be5d2fdfc9bef7ddc3b3c87b
#
_cell.length_a   1.000
_cell.length_b   1.000
_cell.length_c   1.000
_cell.angle_alpha   90.00
_cell.angle_beta   90.00
_cell.angle_gamma   90.00
#
_symmetry.space_group_name_H-M   'P 1'
#
loop_
_entity.id
_entity.type
_entity.pdbx_description
1 polymer ?
#
loop_
_entity_poly.entity_id
_entity_poly.type
_entity_poly.pdbx_seq_one_letter_code
_entity_poly.pdbx_strand_id
1 'polypeptide(L)'
;MKWIYRAITLGNPRQYQFEFCLWTLGIIRQMLKQEHGIILSKSAVCRLLQQLGLTPQRPLYKSFKQNQKEMREFLEKTYPGLREQARRTGALIFFVDEASIRSDSHRGTTWGKSGETPVVRDTGDRFGVRLISAVSPRGDMKFGCFEGTMDGDRFVEFLEKLRRDAGRPIIVIADNASYHHGKPVQKYQAAHPGEVTVANLPPYSPELNPDEQVWNNAKARLGRLFLDSKVTMKAAVKSTMLSIQHNVELVKSFFKLKDTLYAAIE
;
A
#
# COMPACT_ATOMS: atom_id res chain seq x y z
N MET A 1 -29.12 -2.42 -22.87
CA MET A 1 -28.03 -3.27 -22.30
C MET A 1 -26.65 -2.60 -22.45
N LYS A 2 -26.17 -2.23 -23.65
CA LYS A 2 -24.86 -1.57 -23.85
C LYS A 2 -24.72 -0.24 -23.10
N TRP A 3 -25.79 0.52 -22.96
CA TRP A 3 -25.76 1.82 -22.25
C TRP A 3 -25.47 1.66 -20.76
N ILE A 4 -26.21 0.78 -20.05
CA ILE A 4 -26.00 0.57 -18.61
C ILE A 4 -24.59 0.03 -18.32
N TYR A 5 -24.07 -0.86 -19.17
CA TYR A 5 -22.70 -1.33 -19.07
C TYR A 5 -21.70 -0.17 -19.13
N ARG A 6 -21.82 0.73 -20.13
CA ARG A 6 -20.97 1.91 -20.28
C ARG A 6 -21.11 2.88 -19.11
N ALA A 7 -22.35 3.15 -18.66
CA ALA A 7 -22.60 4.04 -17.54
C ALA A 7 -21.86 3.60 -16.27
N ILE A 8 -21.85 2.28 -16.01
CA ILE A 8 -21.22 1.72 -14.81
C ILE A 8 -19.71 1.58 -14.95
N THR A 9 -19.21 1.17 -16.11
CA THR A 9 -17.77 0.87 -16.31
C THR A 9 -16.93 2.09 -16.67
N LEU A 10 -17.51 3.09 -17.33
CA LEU A 10 -16.79 4.28 -17.82
C LEU A 10 -17.23 5.56 -17.10
N GLY A 11 -18.27 5.50 -16.28
CA GLY A 11 -18.81 6.64 -15.57
C GLY A 11 -18.92 6.42 -14.06
N ASN A 12 -19.41 7.45 -13.37
CA ASN A 12 -19.73 7.41 -11.96
C ASN A 12 -21.11 8.00 -11.69
N PRO A 13 -21.74 7.72 -10.53
CA PRO A 13 -23.09 8.20 -10.20
C PRO A 13 -23.27 9.72 -10.27
N ARG A 14 -22.23 10.53 -10.01
CA ARG A 14 -22.31 11.99 -10.03
C ARG A 14 -22.64 12.55 -11.41
N GLN A 15 -22.30 11.87 -12.48
CA GLN A 15 -22.67 12.26 -13.85
C GLN A 15 -24.17 12.12 -14.13
N TYR A 16 -24.88 11.39 -13.25
CA TYR A 16 -26.33 11.19 -13.26
C TYR A 16 -27.03 11.90 -12.08
N GLN A 17 -26.40 12.96 -11.58
CA GLN A 17 -26.93 13.83 -10.50
C GLN A 17 -27.12 13.12 -9.14
N PHE A 18 -26.40 12.04 -8.88
CA PHE A 18 -26.32 11.43 -7.56
C PHE A 18 -25.15 12.00 -6.76
N GLU A 19 -25.33 12.23 -5.46
CA GLU A 19 -24.27 12.73 -4.57
C GLU A 19 -23.16 11.70 -4.29
N PHE A 20 -23.38 10.43 -4.62
CA PHE A 20 -22.47 9.32 -4.34
C PHE A 20 -21.45 9.09 -5.45
N CYS A 21 -20.26 8.56 -5.07
CA CYS A 21 -19.21 8.21 -6.03
C CYS A 21 -19.24 6.72 -6.42
N LEU A 22 -19.96 5.88 -5.68
CA LEU A 22 -19.98 4.43 -5.89
C LEU A 22 -21.35 3.95 -6.37
N TRP A 23 -21.34 3.08 -7.37
CA TRP A 23 -22.56 2.43 -7.86
C TRP A 23 -23.09 1.43 -6.85
N THR A 24 -24.33 1.61 -6.43
CA THR A 24 -25.10 0.64 -5.63
C THR A 24 -26.30 0.16 -6.41
N LEU A 25 -26.85 -1.00 -6.07
CA LEU A 25 -28.08 -1.50 -6.70
C LEU A 25 -29.23 -0.50 -6.60
N GLY A 26 -29.28 0.29 -5.50
CA GLY A 26 -30.29 1.34 -5.30
C GLY A 26 -30.15 2.48 -6.30
N ILE A 27 -28.92 2.99 -6.46
CA ILE A 27 -28.59 4.09 -7.41
C ILE A 27 -28.85 3.62 -8.84
N ILE A 28 -28.39 2.43 -9.21
CA ILE A 28 -28.59 1.87 -10.56
C ILE A 28 -30.08 1.71 -10.86
N ARG A 29 -30.86 1.23 -9.90
CA ARG A 29 -32.33 1.13 -10.02
C ARG A 29 -32.97 2.50 -10.27
N GLN A 30 -32.55 3.51 -9.52
CA GLN A 30 -33.08 4.88 -9.64
C GLN A 30 -32.68 5.49 -10.98
N MET A 31 -31.44 5.33 -11.40
CA MET A 31 -30.95 5.77 -12.70
C MET A 31 -31.73 5.14 -13.86
N LEU A 32 -32.02 3.83 -13.80
CA LEU A 32 -32.84 3.15 -14.83
C LEU A 32 -34.26 3.73 -14.91
N LYS A 33 -34.84 4.08 -13.74
CA LYS A 33 -36.15 4.75 -13.69
C LYS A 33 -36.10 6.15 -14.28
N GLN A 34 -35.07 6.94 -13.93
CA GLN A 34 -34.93 8.33 -14.39
C GLN A 34 -34.64 8.43 -15.89
N GLU A 35 -33.67 7.66 -16.39
CA GLU A 35 -33.21 7.76 -17.77
C GLU A 35 -34.07 7.00 -18.77
N HIS A 36 -34.74 5.93 -18.35
CA HIS A 36 -35.45 5.02 -19.28
C HIS A 36 -36.86 4.63 -18.84
N GLY A 37 -37.35 5.14 -17.71
CA GLY A 37 -38.65 4.74 -17.18
C GLY A 37 -38.74 3.29 -16.70
N ILE A 38 -37.61 2.57 -16.61
CA ILE A 38 -37.57 1.15 -16.27
C ILE A 38 -37.61 0.96 -14.76
N ILE A 39 -38.65 0.27 -14.26
CA ILE A 39 -38.82 0.00 -12.85
C ILE A 39 -38.48 -1.48 -12.59
N LEU A 40 -37.37 -1.71 -11.88
CA LEU A 40 -36.91 -3.04 -11.49
C LEU A 40 -36.77 -3.17 -9.97
N SER A 41 -36.86 -4.39 -9.44
CA SER A 41 -36.42 -4.68 -8.07
C SER A 41 -34.86 -4.69 -7.97
N LYS A 42 -34.31 -4.52 -6.75
CA LYS A 42 -32.85 -4.65 -6.54
C LYS A 42 -32.32 -6.01 -7.01
N SER A 43 -33.08 -7.09 -6.78
CA SER A 43 -32.71 -8.44 -7.23
C SER A 43 -32.69 -8.57 -8.75
N ALA A 44 -33.63 -7.93 -9.45
CA ALA A 44 -33.67 -7.91 -10.92
C ALA A 44 -32.47 -7.11 -11.48
N VAL A 45 -32.13 -5.96 -10.87
CA VAL A 45 -30.92 -5.20 -11.22
C VAL A 45 -29.67 -6.04 -10.99
N CYS A 46 -29.56 -6.76 -9.88
CA CYS A 46 -28.43 -7.62 -9.59
C CYS A 46 -28.24 -8.69 -10.68
N ARG A 47 -29.30 -9.40 -11.05
CA ARG A 47 -29.26 -10.40 -12.14
C ARG A 47 -28.87 -9.77 -13.48
N LEU A 48 -29.43 -8.60 -13.79
CA LEU A 48 -29.09 -7.84 -15.00
C LEU A 48 -27.59 -7.52 -15.08
N LEU A 49 -27.00 -7.05 -13.94
CA LEU A 49 -25.56 -6.75 -13.87
C LEU A 49 -24.72 -8.02 -14.05
N GLN A 50 -25.09 -9.12 -13.42
CA GLN A 50 -24.41 -10.42 -13.57
C GLN A 50 -24.45 -10.92 -15.03
N GLN A 51 -25.59 -10.79 -15.72
CA GLN A 51 -25.71 -11.12 -17.15
C GLN A 51 -24.80 -10.24 -18.04
N LEU A 52 -24.48 -9.01 -17.57
CA LEU A 52 -23.55 -8.11 -18.24
C LEU A 52 -22.07 -8.39 -17.84
N GLY A 53 -21.80 -9.42 -17.04
CA GLY A 53 -20.46 -9.73 -16.55
C GLY A 53 -19.97 -8.79 -15.45
N LEU A 54 -20.86 -8.02 -14.80
CA LEU A 54 -20.52 -7.09 -13.73
C LEU A 54 -20.73 -7.73 -12.36
N THR A 55 -19.73 -7.65 -11.51
CA THR A 55 -19.75 -8.14 -10.13
C THR A 55 -19.37 -7.02 -9.16
N PRO A 56 -19.81 -7.08 -7.88
CA PRO A 56 -19.35 -6.13 -6.87
C PRO A 56 -17.84 -6.21 -6.72
N GLN A 57 -17.18 -5.05 -6.81
CA GLN A 57 -15.74 -4.90 -6.65
C GLN A 57 -15.44 -3.90 -5.53
N ARG A 58 -14.32 -4.09 -4.83
CA ARG A 58 -13.76 -3.06 -3.97
C ARG A 58 -13.04 -2.04 -4.82
N PRO A 59 -13.46 -0.75 -4.80
CA PRO A 59 -12.80 0.26 -5.63
C PRO A 59 -11.39 0.55 -5.13
N LEU A 60 -10.48 0.82 -6.06
CA LEU A 60 -9.19 1.43 -5.77
C LEU A 60 -9.38 2.95 -5.76
N TYR A 61 -9.02 3.57 -4.65
CA TYR A 61 -9.01 5.03 -4.54
C TYR A 61 -7.66 5.56 -5.02
N LYS A 62 -7.68 6.29 -6.13
CA LYS A 62 -6.50 6.99 -6.65
C LYS A 62 -6.63 8.48 -6.38
N SER A 63 -5.54 9.13 -6.00
CA SER A 63 -5.52 10.56 -5.79
C SER A 63 -5.71 11.30 -7.12
N PHE A 64 -6.56 12.35 -7.15
CA PHE A 64 -6.62 13.28 -8.28
C PHE A 64 -5.30 14.03 -8.52
N LYS A 65 -4.42 14.06 -7.50
CA LYS A 65 -3.10 14.69 -7.57
C LYS A 65 -2.04 13.78 -8.23
N GLN A 66 -2.40 12.54 -8.55
CA GLN A 66 -1.50 11.59 -9.22
C GLN A 66 -1.19 12.06 -10.64
N ASN A 67 0.09 12.14 -10.97
CA ASN A 67 0.54 12.58 -12.29
C ASN A 67 0.93 11.37 -13.15
N GLN A 68 0.08 11.03 -14.10
CA GLN A 68 0.31 9.90 -15.02
C GLN A 68 1.57 10.06 -15.87
N LYS A 69 1.99 11.31 -16.18
CA LYS A 69 3.21 11.58 -16.94
C LYS A 69 4.45 11.25 -16.09
N GLU A 70 4.49 11.69 -14.84
CA GLU A 70 5.59 11.39 -13.91
C GLU A 70 5.68 9.89 -13.61
N MET A 71 4.53 9.22 -13.45
CA MET A 71 4.52 7.76 -13.29
C MET A 71 5.12 7.03 -14.48
N ARG A 72 4.74 7.43 -15.70
CA ARG A 72 5.29 6.85 -16.94
C ARG A 72 6.79 7.13 -17.04
N GLU A 73 7.21 8.35 -16.76
CA GLU A 73 8.63 8.72 -16.79
C GLU A 73 9.44 7.91 -15.76
N PHE A 74 8.90 7.68 -14.57
CA PHE A 74 9.53 6.83 -13.58
C PHE A 74 9.68 5.39 -14.08
N LEU A 75 8.62 4.80 -14.61
CA LEU A 75 8.60 3.41 -15.07
C LEU A 75 9.46 3.18 -16.32
N GLU A 76 9.48 4.15 -17.26
CA GLU A 76 10.16 3.99 -18.55
C GLU A 76 11.61 4.48 -18.54
N LYS A 77 11.97 5.41 -17.63
CA LYS A 77 13.30 6.02 -17.63
C LYS A 77 14.01 5.91 -16.28
N THR A 78 13.37 6.42 -15.20
CA THR A 78 14.04 6.56 -13.90
C THR A 78 14.40 5.20 -13.32
N TYR A 79 13.43 4.32 -13.18
CA TYR A 79 13.66 2.99 -12.59
C TYR A 79 14.60 2.11 -13.44
N PRO A 80 14.47 2.03 -14.77
CA PRO A 80 15.45 1.34 -15.61
C PRO A 80 16.88 1.89 -15.45
N GLY A 81 17.04 3.21 -15.30
CA GLY A 81 18.33 3.83 -15.01
C GLY A 81 18.92 3.40 -13.66
N LEU A 82 18.06 3.33 -12.62
CA LEU A 82 18.49 2.84 -11.30
C LEU A 82 18.86 1.35 -11.33
N ARG A 83 18.13 0.53 -12.09
CA ARG A 83 18.49 -0.89 -12.31
C ARG A 83 19.85 -1.04 -12.99
N GLU A 84 20.12 -0.25 -14.02
CA GLU A 84 21.40 -0.27 -14.71
C GLU A 84 22.53 0.21 -13.79
N GLN A 85 22.28 1.26 -13.00
CA GLN A 85 23.22 1.68 -11.95
C GLN A 85 23.49 0.55 -10.96
N ALA A 86 22.44 -0.12 -10.47
CA ALA A 86 22.58 -1.23 -9.53
C ALA A 86 23.40 -2.39 -10.12
N ARG A 87 23.16 -2.73 -11.39
CA ARG A 87 23.92 -3.77 -12.09
C ARG A 87 25.40 -3.42 -12.21
N ARG A 88 25.71 -2.16 -12.56
CA ARG A 88 27.09 -1.70 -12.74
C ARG A 88 27.87 -1.60 -11.42
N THR A 89 27.21 -1.16 -10.34
CA THR A 89 27.86 -0.95 -9.04
C THR A 89 27.76 -2.14 -8.09
N GLY A 90 26.97 -3.16 -8.43
CA GLY A 90 26.64 -4.26 -7.53
C GLY A 90 25.68 -3.88 -6.40
N ALA A 91 25.01 -2.73 -6.50
CA ALA A 91 24.11 -2.22 -5.47
C ALA A 91 22.82 -3.10 -5.33
N LEU A 92 22.28 -3.13 -4.10
CA LEU A 92 20.94 -3.64 -3.84
C LEU A 92 19.92 -2.51 -3.95
N ILE A 93 18.82 -2.78 -4.63
CA ILE A 93 17.67 -1.87 -4.66
C ILE A 93 16.72 -2.24 -3.53
N PHE A 94 16.37 -1.25 -2.71
CA PHE A 94 15.38 -1.36 -1.65
C PHE A 94 14.26 -0.35 -1.88
N PHE A 95 13.03 -0.80 -1.73
CA PHE A 95 11.86 0.06 -1.59
C PHE A 95 11.57 0.26 -0.12
N VAL A 96 11.34 1.50 0.26
CA VAL A 96 11.18 1.89 1.67
C VAL A 96 9.86 2.60 1.86
N ASP A 97 9.23 2.34 3.01
CA ASP A 97 8.01 3.02 3.44
C ASP A 97 7.89 3.03 4.96
N GLU A 98 7.07 3.92 5.49
CA GLU A 98 6.76 4.03 6.90
C GLU A 98 5.29 3.75 7.17
N ALA A 99 5.01 3.11 8.28
CA ALA A 99 3.66 2.90 8.74
C ALA A 99 3.50 3.08 10.23
N SER A 100 2.27 3.44 10.61
CA SER A 100 1.81 3.33 11.98
C SER A 100 0.80 2.19 12.09
N ILE A 101 1.05 1.29 13.03
CA ILE A 101 0.11 0.23 13.40
C ILE A 101 -0.53 0.64 14.71
N ARG A 102 -1.86 0.62 14.75
CA ARG A 102 -2.67 1.04 15.91
C ARG A 102 -3.40 -0.13 16.50
N SER A 103 -3.57 -0.14 17.83
CA SER A 103 -4.29 -1.19 18.57
C SER A 103 -5.76 -1.29 18.18
N ASP A 104 -6.39 -0.15 17.85
CA ASP A 104 -7.79 -0.06 17.46
C ASP A 104 -8.07 -0.39 15.97
N SER A 105 -7.08 -0.90 15.24
CA SER A 105 -7.22 -1.30 13.83
C SER A 105 -7.66 -2.76 13.71
N HIS A 106 -8.89 -3.07 14.18
CA HIS A 106 -9.44 -4.42 14.06
C HIS A 106 -9.81 -4.75 12.61
N ARG A 107 -9.44 -5.95 12.18
CA ARG A 107 -9.70 -6.43 10.81
C ARG A 107 -10.12 -7.89 10.84
N GLY A 108 -11.11 -8.21 10.03
CA GLY A 108 -11.54 -9.59 9.81
C GLY A 108 -13.02 -9.79 10.11
N THR A 109 -13.41 -11.04 9.98
CA THR A 109 -14.75 -11.55 10.32
C THR A 109 -14.60 -12.67 11.32
N THR A 110 -15.61 -12.89 12.15
CA THR A 110 -15.69 -14.03 13.06
C THR A 110 -17.02 -14.75 12.89
N TRP A 111 -17.11 -15.96 13.42
CA TRP A 111 -18.33 -16.73 13.41
C TRP A 111 -19.24 -16.26 14.54
N GLY A 112 -20.53 -16.19 14.28
CA GLY A 112 -21.59 -15.86 15.22
C GLY A 112 -22.88 -16.50 14.82
N LYS A 113 -23.89 -16.45 15.71
CA LYS A 113 -25.22 -16.93 15.40
C LYS A 113 -25.86 -16.08 14.30
N SER A 114 -26.57 -16.72 13.39
CA SER A 114 -27.24 -16.00 12.30
C SER A 114 -28.19 -14.93 12.84
N GLY A 115 -28.02 -13.70 12.34
CA GLY A 115 -28.81 -12.54 12.79
C GLY A 115 -28.30 -11.85 14.05
N GLU A 116 -27.28 -12.38 14.71
CA GLU A 116 -26.66 -11.76 15.89
C GLU A 116 -25.23 -11.31 15.57
N THR A 117 -24.96 -10.02 15.77
CA THR A 117 -23.60 -9.50 15.56
C THR A 117 -22.72 -9.87 16.76
N PRO A 118 -21.61 -10.62 16.55
CA PRO A 118 -20.67 -10.94 17.63
C PRO A 118 -20.04 -9.69 18.20
N VAL A 119 -19.96 -9.62 19.53
CA VAL A 119 -19.29 -8.53 20.25
C VAL A 119 -17.96 -9.03 20.77
N VAL A 120 -16.88 -8.37 20.34
CA VAL A 120 -15.53 -8.56 20.90
C VAL A 120 -15.26 -7.38 21.84
N ARG A 121 -14.96 -7.70 23.10
CA ARG A 121 -14.56 -6.66 24.07
C ARG A 121 -13.13 -6.24 23.81
N ASP A 122 -12.89 -4.94 23.90
CA ASP A 122 -11.57 -4.32 23.76
C ASP A 122 -11.28 -3.46 24.98
N THR A 123 -10.01 -3.13 25.24
CA THR A 123 -9.59 -2.27 26.36
C THR A 123 -10.09 -0.84 26.21
N GLY A 124 -10.39 -0.40 24.99
CA GLY A 124 -10.70 0.99 24.65
C GLY A 124 -9.48 1.90 24.57
N ASP A 125 -8.30 1.39 24.94
CA ASP A 125 -7.05 2.15 24.89
C ASP A 125 -6.50 2.23 23.46
N ARG A 126 -5.90 3.39 23.14
CA ARG A 126 -5.32 3.66 21.83
C ARG A 126 -3.82 3.83 21.93
N PHE A 127 -3.10 2.82 21.55
CA PHE A 127 -1.64 2.89 21.42
C PHE A 127 -1.23 2.51 19.99
N GLY A 128 -0.04 2.93 19.61
CA GLY A 128 0.49 2.69 18.26
C GLY A 128 1.98 2.43 18.28
N VAL A 129 2.44 1.71 17.27
CA VAL A 129 3.87 1.49 16.98
C VAL A 129 4.14 2.05 15.61
N ARG A 130 5.18 2.88 15.49
CA ARG A 130 5.65 3.41 14.22
C ARG A 130 6.83 2.58 13.73
N LEU A 131 6.81 2.29 12.44
CA LEU A 131 7.78 1.42 11.79
C LEU A 131 8.25 2.05 10.49
N ILE A 132 9.45 1.68 10.12
CA ILE A 132 10.00 1.84 8.79
C ILE A 132 10.43 0.46 8.30
N SER A 133 10.23 0.15 7.02
CA SER A 133 10.76 -1.06 6.41
C SER A 133 11.40 -0.78 5.06
N ALA A 134 12.20 -1.74 4.64
CA ALA A 134 12.86 -1.78 3.34
C ALA A 134 12.77 -3.19 2.78
N VAL A 135 12.29 -3.33 1.54
CA VAL A 135 12.20 -4.63 0.86
C VAL A 135 12.95 -4.60 -0.47
N SER A 136 13.60 -5.71 -0.81
CA SER A 136 14.26 -5.88 -2.09
C SER A 136 13.53 -6.93 -2.95
N PRO A 137 13.60 -6.84 -4.29
CA PRO A 137 13.05 -7.87 -5.17
C PRO A 137 13.75 -9.22 -5.02
N ARG A 138 14.91 -9.28 -4.34
CA ARG A 138 15.61 -10.52 -3.99
C ARG A 138 15.02 -11.25 -2.79
N GLY A 139 14.07 -10.59 -2.08
CA GLY A 139 13.45 -11.13 -0.89
C GLY A 139 14.10 -10.69 0.42
N ASP A 140 15.09 -9.77 0.35
CA ASP A 140 15.63 -9.16 1.56
C ASP A 140 14.62 -8.19 2.15
N MET A 141 14.51 -8.19 3.46
CA MET A 141 13.70 -7.23 4.20
C MET A 141 14.44 -6.78 5.45
N LYS A 142 14.37 -5.49 5.73
CA LYS A 142 14.82 -4.87 6.99
C LYS A 142 13.72 -4.00 7.55
N PHE A 143 13.64 -3.90 8.86
CA PHE A 143 12.68 -3.00 9.50
C PHE A 143 13.22 -2.42 10.79
N GLY A 144 12.65 -1.29 11.20
CA GLY A 144 12.92 -0.63 12.46
C GLY A 144 11.65 -0.10 13.11
N CYS A 145 11.61 -0.10 14.44
CA CYS A 145 10.58 0.60 15.20
C CYS A 145 11.17 1.92 15.71
N PHE A 146 10.37 2.97 15.70
CA PHE A 146 10.81 4.27 16.21
C PHE A 146 9.69 4.94 17.02
N GLU A 147 10.08 5.89 17.88
CA GLU A 147 9.16 6.74 18.63
C GLU A 147 9.20 8.17 18.09
N GLY A 148 8.10 8.90 18.23
CA GLY A 148 7.97 10.24 17.66
C GLY A 148 7.64 10.23 16.17
N THR A 149 7.85 11.34 15.47
CA THR A 149 7.67 11.48 14.01
C THR A 149 8.94 11.07 13.26
N MET A 150 8.79 10.55 12.04
CA MET A 150 9.90 10.38 11.12
C MET A 150 10.41 11.76 10.69
N ASP A 151 11.72 11.91 10.67
CA ASP A 151 12.45 13.08 10.19
C ASP A 151 13.69 12.64 9.40
N GLY A 152 14.41 13.62 8.83
CA GLY A 152 15.59 13.33 8.01
C GLY A 152 16.72 12.63 8.76
N ASP A 153 16.91 12.94 10.04
CA ASP A 153 18.01 12.35 10.83
C ASP A 153 17.69 10.88 11.15
N ARG A 154 16.48 10.56 11.55
CA ARG A 154 16.03 9.17 11.78
C ARG A 154 16.06 8.36 10.49
N PHE A 155 15.69 8.97 9.38
CA PHE A 155 15.78 8.29 8.11
C PHE A 155 17.24 7.98 7.75
N VAL A 156 18.17 8.89 8.00
CA VAL A 156 19.62 8.66 7.85
C VAL A 156 20.11 7.55 8.77
N GLU A 157 19.67 7.49 10.03
CA GLU A 157 19.99 6.38 10.93
C GLU A 157 19.52 5.03 10.37
N PHE A 158 18.36 4.99 9.75
CA PHE A 158 17.87 3.78 9.09
C PHE A 158 18.68 3.42 7.85
N LEU A 159 19.03 4.40 7.01
CA LEU A 159 19.87 4.20 5.84
C LEU A 159 21.26 3.66 6.22
N GLU A 160 21.85 4.17 7.31
CA GLU A 160 23.15 3.70 7.82
C GLU A 160 23.09 2.22 8.24
N LYS A 161 22.03 1.84 8.97
CA LYS A 161 21.80 0.43 9.35
C LYS A 161 21.60 -0.44 8.12
N LEU A 162 20.78 0.02 7.16
CA LEU A 162 20.49 -0.71 5.93
C LEU A 162 21.75 -0.94 5.11
N ARG A 163 22.58 0.10 4.93
CA ARG A 163 23.86 0.03 4.23
C ARG A 163 24.83 -0.96 4.87
N ARG A 164 25.00 -0.90 6.20
CA ARG A 164 25.86 -1.85 6.94
C ARG A 164 25.38 -3.29 6.78
N ASP A 165 24.10 -3.51 6.94
CA ASP A 165 23.50 -4.83 6.86
C ASP A 165 23.56 -5.41 5.44
N ALA A 166 23.50 -4.55 4.42
CA ALA A 166 23.62 -4.94 3.03
C ALA A 166 25.05 -5.35 2.64
N GLY A 167 26.08 -4.79 3.31
CA GLY A 167 27.50 -5.05 3.03
C GLY A 167 27.94 -4.68 1.61
N ARG A 168 27.18 -3.87 0.91
CA ARG A 168 27.38 -3.39 -0.46
C ARG A 168 26.63 -2.09 -0.72
N PRO A 169 26.89 -1.40 -1.83
CA PRO A 169 26.11 -0.21 -2.17
C PRO A 169 24.60 -0.47 -2.19
N ILE A 170 23.83 0.55 -1.82
CA ILE A 170 22.36 0.49 -1.80
C ILE A 170 21.78 1.62 -2.64
N ILE A 171 20.68 1.31 -3.33
CA ILE A 171 19.78 2.26 -3.95
C ILE A 171 18.46 2.16 -3.22
N VAL A 172 18.04 3.23 -2.58
CA VAL A 172 16.80 3.30 -1.81
C VAL A 172 15.78 4.09 -2.59
N ILE A 173 14.59 3.52 -2.78
CA ILE A 173 13.46 4.16 -3.43
C ILE A 173 12.38 4.34 -2.38
N ALA A 174 12.07 5.59 -2.04
CA ALA A 174 11.07 5.97 -1.04
C ALA A 174 9.98 6.83 -1.66
N ASP A 175 8.93 7.12 -0.92
CA ASP A 175 7.94 8.11 -1.34
C ASP A 175 8.53 9.52 -1.41
N ASN A 176 7.76 10.49 -1.89
CA ASN A 176 8.23 11.86 -2.05
C ASN A 176 8.00 12.72 -0.79
N ALA A 177 8.10 12.15 0.42
CA ALA A 177 8.07 12.93 1.63
C ALA A 177 9.32 13.82 1.75
N SER A 178 9.16 15.04 2.27
CA SER A 178 10.22 16.06 2.28
C SER A 178 11.49 15.63 3.04
N TYR A 179 11.36 14.79 4.05
CA TYR A 179 12.52 14.30 4.81
C TYR A 179 13.35 13.24 4.05
N HIS A 180 12.82 12.57 3.02
CA HIS A 180 13.54 11.61 2.19
C HIS A 180 14.57 12.28 1.25
N HIS A 181 14.38 13.57 0.96
CA HIS A 181 15.30 14.36 0.12
C HIS A 181 15.78 15.65 0.81
N GLY A 182 15.55 15.75 2.11
CA GLY A 182 15.98 16.88 2.93
C GLY A 182 17.51 16.96 3.11
N LYS A 183 17.97 18.08 3.71
CA LYS A 183 19.40 18.35 3.94
C LYS A 183 20.17 17.21 4.63
N PRO A 184 19.64 16.52 5.68
CA PRO A 184 20.35 15.41 6.31
C PRO A 184 20.66 14.29 5.31
N VAL A 185 19.67 13.91 4.49
CA VAL A 185 19.83 12.84 3.50
C VAL A 185 20.82 13.23 2.40
N GLN A 186 20.73 14.45 1.89
CA GLN A 186 21.69 14.97 0.90
C GLN A 186 23.10 14.96 1.44
N LYS A 187 23.31 15.42 2.69
CA LYS A 187 24.61 15.40 3.36
C LYS A 187 25.13 13.97 3.52
N TYR A 188 24.24 13.04 3.90
CA TYR A 188 24.60 11.63 4.07
C TYR A 188 25.02 10.98 2.75
N GLN A 189 24.29 11.22 1.66
CA GLN A 189 24.65 10.73 0.32
C GLN A 189 25.99 11.31 -0.16
N ALA A 190 26.22 12.62 0.07
CA ALA A 190 27.47 13.28 -0.29
C ALA A 190 28.67 12.73 0.49
N ALA A 191 28.48 12.26 1.72
CA ALA A 191 29.51 11.62 2.53
C ALA A 191 29.77 10.15 2.14
N HIS A 192 28.87 9.51 1.39
CA HIS A 192 28.97 8.10 0.96
C HIS A 192 28.79 7.97 -0.57
N PRO A 193 29.67 8.62 -1.37
CA PRO A 193 29.52 8.63 -2.82
C PRO A 193 29.68 7.22 -3.39
N GLY A 194 28.73 6.82 -4.23
CA GLY A 194 28.71 5.48 -4.82
C GLY A 194 28.22 4.36 -3.90
N GLU A 195 28.07 4.60 -2.60
CA GLU A 195 27.57 3.61 -1.63
C GLU A 195 26.07 3.74 -1.36
N VAL A 196 25.53 4.96 -1.38
CA VAL A 196 24.11 5.23 -1.10
C VAL A 196 23.54 6.16 -2.16
N THR A 197 22.46 5.73 -2.77
CA THR A 197 21.63 6.54 -3.66
C THR A 197 20.21 6.52 -3.14
N VAL A 198 19.60 7.69 -2.94
CA VAL A 198 18.17 7.80 -2.60
C VAL A 198 17.44 8.39 -3.79
N ALA A 199 16.41 7.71 -4.24
CA ALA A 199 15.51 8.13 -5.32
C ALA A 199 14.07 8.13 -4.81
N ASN A 200 13.21 8.93 -5.44
CA ASN A 200 11.84 9.06 -5.01
C ASN A 200 10.89 8.44 -6.03
N LEU A 201 9.83 7.81 -5.51
CA LEU A 201 8.65 7.45 -6.29
C LEU A 201 7.93 8.72 -6.79
N PRO A 202 7.16 8.62 -7.88
CA PRO A 202 6.28 9.71 -8.28
C PRO A 202 5.31 10.09 -7.16
N PRO A 203 4.97 11.37 -7.00
CA PRO A 203 4.05 11.81 -5.98
C PRO A 203 2.69 11.09 -6.05
N TYR A 204 2.12 10.78 -4.90
CA TYR A 204 0.80 10.12 -4.78
C TYR A 204 0.67 8.78 -5.52
N SER A 205 1.73 7.99 -5.58
CA SER A 205 1.76 6.70 -6.29
C SER A 205 2.15 5.53 -5.36
N PRO A 206 1.44 5.31 -4.23
CA PRO A 206 1.77 4.24 -3.29
C PRO A 206 1.63 2.85 -3.91
N GLU A 207 0.78 2.69 -4.94
CA GLU A 207 0.65 1.42 -5.66
C GLU A 207 1.94 0.95 -6.34
N LEU A 208 2.88 1.87 -6.62
CA LEU A 208 4.19 1.52 -7.17
C LEU A 208 5.17 1.06 -6.10
N ASN A 209 4.85 1.23 -4.80
CA ASN A 209 5.73 0.82 -3.71
C ASN A 209 5.43 -0.63 -3.26
N PRO A 210 6.31 -1.61 -3.54
CA PRO A 210 6.11 -2.98 -3.05
C PRO A 210 6.06 -3.08 -1.51
N ASP A 211 6.69 -2.14 -0.79
CA ASP A 211 6.74 -2.14 0.67
C ASP A 211 5.37 -1.88 1.32
N GLU A 212 4.43 -1.26 0.61
CA GLU A 212 3.02 -1.16 1.03
C GLU A 212 2.38 -2.54 1.30
N GLN A 213 2.87 -3.60 0.63
CA GLN A 213 2.37 -4.96 0.85
C GLN A 213 2.86 -5.57 2.17
N VAL A 214 4.00 -5.11 2.68
CA VAL A 214 4.45 -5.45 4.05
C VAL A 214 3.41 -4.97 5.05
N TRP A 215 2.97 -3.72 4.92
CA TRP A 215 1.98 -3.12 5.81
C TRP A 215 0.61 -3.78 5.69
N ASN A 216 0.19 -4.10 4.46
CA ASN A 216 -1.06 -4.82 4.24
C ASN A 216 -1.05 -6.18 4.93
N ASN A 217 0.07 -6.91 4.81
CA ASN A 217 0.25 -8.22 5.43
C ASN A 217 0.32 -8.10 6.97
N ALA A 218 1.14 -7.19 7.48
CA ALA A 218 1.29 -6.96 8.91
C ALA A 218 -0.04 -6.52 9.57
N LYS A 219 -0.73 -5.53 9.00
CA LYS A 219 -2.03 -5.06 9.49
C LYS A 219 -3.11 -6.14 9.44
N ALA A 220 -3.10 -7.02 8.42
CA ALA A 220 -4.05 -8.13 8.33
C ALA A 220 -3.84 -9.18 9.43
N ARG A 221 -2.58 -9.44 9.82
CA ARG A 221 -2.25 -10.38 10.91
C ARG A 221 -2.55 -9.76 12.27
N LEU A 222 -2.06 -8.56 12.52
CA LEU A 222 -2.17 -7.87 13.81
C LEU A 222 -3.60 -7.45 14.13
N GLY A 223 -4.39 -7.06 13.15
CA GLY A 223 -5.79 -6.65 13.34
C GLY A 223 -6.74 -7.77 13.81
N ARG A 224 -6.24 -9.01 13.93
CA ARG A 224 -6.96 -10.17 14.48
C ARG A 224 -6.56 -10.49 15.91
N LEU A 225 -5.53 -9.83 16.43
CA LEU A 225 -4.99 -10.11 17.76
C LEU A 225 -5.69 -9.20 18.79
N PHE A 226 -5.87 -9.74 20.00
CA PHE A 226 -6.22 -8.94 21.15
C PHE A 226 -4.93 -8.35 21.73
N LEU A 227 -4.82 -7.04 21.74
CA LEU A 227 -3.64 -6.29 22.15
C LEU A 227 -4.03 -5.44 23.37
N ASP A 228 -3.76 -5.96 24.57
CA ASP A 228 -4.20 -5.38 25.83
C ASP A 228 -3.28 -4.26 26.36
N SER A 229 -2.09 -4.12 25.82
CA SER A 229 -1.10 -3.14 26.26
C SER A 229 -0.13 -2.73 25.16
N LYS A 230 0.57 -1.61 25.36
CA LYS A 230 1.64 -1.17 24.45
C LYS A 230 2.80 -2.19 24.38
N VAL A 231 3.02 -2.92 25.47
CA VAL A 231 4.09 -3.94 25.56
C VAL A 231 3.75 -5.15 24.70
N THR A 232 2.55 -5.71 24.87
CA THR A 232 2.06 -6.84 24.06
C THR A 232 1.97 -6.47 22.60
N MET A 233 1.52 -5.25 22.27
CA MET A 233 1.51 -4.75 20.92
C MET A 233 2.92 -4.67 20.29
N LYS A 234 3.90 -4.10 21.00
CA LYS A 234 5.30 -4.04 20.50
C LYS A 234 5.85 -5.44 20.24
N ALA A 235 5.59 -6.39 21.14
CA ALA A 235 6.01 -7.78 20.97
C ALA A 235 5.35 -8.45 19.76
N ALA A 236 4.03 -8.29 19.61
CA ALA A 236 3.27 -8.84 18.49
C ALA A 236 3.71 -8.25 17.13
N VAL A 237 3.93 -6.92 17.09
CA VAL A 237 4.45 -6.23 15.91
C VAL A 237 5.83 -6.78 15.54
N LYS A 238 6.76 -6.84 16.50
CA LYS A 238 8.12 -7.36 16.26
C LYS A 238 8.08 -8.80 15.75
N SER A 239 7.30 -9.68 16.37
CA SER A 239 7.13 -11.07 15.95
C SER A 239 6.56 -11.17 14.54
N THR A 240 5.54 -10.39 14.22
CA THR A 240 4.94 -10.35 12.90
C THR A 240 5.92 -9.89 11.83
N MET A 241 6.65 -8.81 12.09
CA MET A 241 7.64 -8.27 11.14
C MET A 241 8.81 -9.23 10.92
N LEU A 242 9.30 -9.90 11.98
CA LEU A 242 10.31 -10.96 11.87
C LEU A 242 9.79 -12.15 11.05
N SER A 243 8.54 -12.56 11.24
CA SER A 243 7.93 -13.63 10.46
C SER A 243 7.82 -13.28 8.97
N ILE A 244 7.54 -12.02 8.63
CA ILE A 244 7.55 -11.56 7.23
C ILE A 244 8.99 -11.55 6.71
N GLN A 245 9.93 -10.97 7.44
CA GLN A 245 11.34 -10.84 7.08
C GLN A 245 12.00 -12.20 6.78
N HIS A 246 11.71 -13.23 7.56
CA HIS A 246 12.24 -14.56 7.37
C HIS A 246 11.58 -15.35 6.22
N ASN A 247 10.47 -14.85 5.69
CA ASN A 247 9.78 -15.48 4.57
C ASN A 247 10.14 -14.82 3.25
N VAL A 248 11.30 -15.21 2.72
CA VAL A 248 11.88 -14.68 1.47
C VAL A 248 10.87 -14.76 0.29
N GLU A 249 10.16 -15.86 0.16
CA GLU A 249 9.19 -16.04 -0.94
C GLU A 249 7.97 -15.11 -0.79
N LEU A 250 7.54 -14.86 0.45
CA LEU A 250 6.50 -13.87 0.71
C LEU A 250 6.97 -12.47 0.29
N VAL A 251 8.18 -12.07 0.68
CA VAL A 251 8.73 -10.75 0.30
C VAL A 251 8.86 -10.63 -1.22
N LYS A 252 9.37 -11.64 -1.91
CA LYS A 252 9.41 -11.69 -3.38
C LYS A 252 8.02 -11.57 -4.02
N SER A 253 6.98 -12.12 -3.37
CA SER A 253 5.62 -12.06 -3.89
C SER A 253 5.05 -10.63 -3.95
N PHE A 254 5.54 -9.72 -3.13
CA PHE A 254 5.13 -8.31 -3.12
C PHE A 254 5.53 -7.58 -4.41
N PHE A 255 6.49 -8.11 -5.14
CA PHE A 255 6.94 -7.62 -6.44
C PHE A 255 6.24 -8.28 -7.64
N LYS A 256 5.33 -9.23 -7.41
CA LYS A 256 4.60 -9.96 -8.47
C LYS A 256 3.20 -9.41 -8.75
N LEU A 257 2.80 -8.34 -8.07
CA LEU A 257 1.52 -7.69 -8.31
C LEU A 257 1.58 -6.83 -9.58
N LYS A 258 0.43 -6.58 -10.20
CA LYS A 258 0.35 -5.83 -11.44
C LYS A 258 1.12 -4.50 -11.41
N ASP A 259 0.96 -3.74 -10.33
CA ASP A 259 1.52 -2.39 -10.22
C ASP A 259 2.98 -2.38 -9.71
N THR A 260 3.47 -3.49 -9.13
CA THR A 260 4.84 -3.63 -8.62
C THR A 260 5.72 -4.54 -9.50
N LEU A 261 5.14 -5.18 -10.53
CA LEU A 261 5.84 -6.13 -11.40
C LEU A 261 7.05 -5.50 -12.12
N TYR A 262 7.02 -4.20 -12.37
CA TYR A 262 8.14 -3.46 -12.97
C TYR A 262 9.44 -3.57 -12.16
N ALA A 263 9.30 -3.78 -10.84
CA ALA A 263 10.40 -3.89 -9.90
C ALA A 263 10.84 -5.34 -9.63
N ALA A 264 10.17 -6.34 -10.19
CA ALA A 264 10.56 -7.74 -10.05
C ALA A 264 11.95 -8.01 -10.69
N ILE A 265 12.63 -9.03 -10.16
CA ILE A 265 13.84 -9.57 -10.82
C ILE A 265 13.36 -10.46 -11.98
N GLU A 266 13.94 -10.23 -13.14
CA GLU A 266 13.86 -11.14 -14.28
C GLU A 266 14.77 -12.34 -14.07
#